data_78c1521dc3bdc349d52385a253b780a6
#
_entry.id   78c1521dc3bdc349d52385a253b780a6
#
_cell.length_a   1.000
_cell.length_b   1.000
_cell.length_c   1.000
_cell.angle_alpha   90.00
_cell.angle_beta   90.00
_cell.angle_gamma   90.00
#
_symmetry.space_group_name_H-M   'P 1'
#
loop_
_entity.id
_entity.type
_entity.pdbx_description
1 polymer ?
#
loop_
_entity_poly.entity_id
_entity_poly.type
_entity_poly.pdbx_seq_one_letter_code
_entity_poly.pdbx_strand_id
1 'polypeptide(L)'
;ALGQAAVALGDLMSTVGRGHREDEVACPQCRSAMRGTGPRAKRILTMLGEVTYTRSRYRCPSCKAVRYPGDEVFDVVKTSRSPAVRRQTARLGAREPFHEVAEDLLELAGIRLSRKDAERIAEGIGADIEERDARERERMRFVPAPPLETPKTIVSVR
;
A
#
# COMPACT_ATOMS: atom_id res chain seq x y z
N ALA A 1 22.13 14.16 -6.42
CA ALA A 1 21.92 12.72 -6.71
C ALA A 1 20.48 12.27 -6.45
N LEU A 2 19.88 12.49 -5.27
CA LEU A 2 18.50 12.05 -4.94
C LEU A 2 17.43 12.68 -5.84
N GLY A 3 17.56 13.96 -6.19
CA GLY A 3 16.58 14.63 -7.07
C GLY A 3 16.50 14.01 -8.46
N GLN A 4 17.61 13.56 -9.05
CA GLN A 4 17.62 12.87 -10.34
C GLN A 4 16.95 11.49 -10.25
N ALA A 5 17.19 10.76 -9.16
CA ALA A 5 16.56 9.47 -8.92
C ALA A 5 15.03 9.61 -8.76
N ALA A 6 14.56 10.66 -8.08
CA ALA A 6 13.13 10.94 -7.94
C ALA A 6 12.47 11.27 -9.30
N VAL A 7 13.15 12.01 -10.18
CA VAL A 7 12.66 12.31 -11.54
C VAL A 7 12.58 11.01 -12.37
N ALA A 8 13.65 10.23 -12.40
CA ALA A 8 13.68 8.96 -13.13
C ALA A 8 12.59 7.97 -12.65
N LEU A 9 12.37 7.92 -11.34
CA LEU A 9 11.27 7.13 -10.78
C LEU A 9 9.90 7.65 -11.25
N GLY A 10 9.71 8.97 -11.28
CA GLY A 10 8.47 9.59 -11.77
C GLY A 10 8.18 9.27 -13.22
N ASP A 11 9.20 9.26 -14.06
CA ASP A 11 9.10 8.91 -15.48
C ASP A 11 8.73 7.43 -15.65
N LEU A 12 9.39 6.54 -14.92
CA LEU A 12 9.09 5.10 -14.93
C LEU A 12 7.66 4.84 -14.45
N MET A 13 7.25 5.44 -13.34
CA MET A 13 5.87 5.33 -12.83
C MET A 13 4.86 5.90 -13.83
N SER A 14 5.20 6.95 -14.55
CA SER A 14 4.34 7.54 -15.59
C SER A 14 4.15 6.59 -16.78
N THR A 15 5.18 5.85 -17.15
CA THR A 15 5.10 4.83 -18.19
C THR A 15 4.10 3.74 -17.81
N VAL A 16 4.22 3.18 -16.61
CA VAL A 16 3.30 2.17 -16.08
C VAL A 16 1.90 2.76 -15.84
N GLY A 17 1.81 3.93 -15.23
CA GLY A 17 0.54 4.57 -14.87
C GLY A 17 -0.34 4.96 -16.08
N ARG A 18 0.29 5.14 -17.27
CA ARG A 18 -0.40 5.41 -18.54
C ARG A 18 -0.73 4.14 -19.33
N GLY A 19 -0.14 2.99 -18.99
CA GLY A 19 -0.19 1.76 -19.79
C GLY A 19 -1.57 1.13 -19.97
N HIS A 20 -2.55 1.54 -19.17
CA HIS A 20 -3.93 1.00 -19.23
C HIS A 20 -4.84 1.74 -20.26
N ARG A 21 -4.28 2.31 -21.31
CA ARG A 21 -5.07 3.07 -22.29
C ARG A 21 -6.00 2.22 -23.17
N GLU A 22 -5.68 0.95 -23.31
CA GLU A 22 -6.36 0.04 -24.24
C GLU A 22 -7.21 -1.02 -23.52
N ASP A 23 -7.06 -1.17 -22.21
CA ASP A 23 -7.84 -2.13 -21.46
C ASP A 23 -9.22 -1.59 -21.10
N GLU A 24 -10.25 -2.40 -21.28
CA GLU A 24 -11.59 -2.12 -20.78
C GLU A 24 -11.58 -2.13 -19.25
N VAL A 25 -11.56 -0.94 -18.65
CA VAL A 25 -11.60 -0.80 -17.19
C VAL A 25 -13.04 -0.94 -16.71
N ALA A 26 -13.35 -2.03 -16.02
CA ALA A 26 -14.65 -2.23 -15.39
C ALA A 26 -14.82 -1.37 -14.14
N CYS A 27 -16.00 -0.84 -13.93
CA CYS A 27 -16.35 -0.10 -12.73
C CYS A 27 -16.48 -1.04 -11.53
N PRO A 28 -15.79 -0.79 -10.41
CA PRO A 28 -15.88 -1.65 -9.23
C PRO A 28 -17.25 -1.63 -8.54
N GLN A 29 -18.07 -0.60 -8.79
CA GLN A 29 -19.38 -0.45 -8.15
C GLN A 29 -20.53 -1.06 -8.97
N CYS A 30 -20.57 -0.81 -10.29
CA CYS A 30 -21.69 -1.22 -11.14
C CYS A 30 -21.29 -2.11 -12.33
N ARG A 31 -20.01 -2.49 -12.43
CA ARG A 31 -19.42 -3.32 -13.48
C ARG A 31 -19.52 -2.78 -14.92
N SER A 32 -20.11 -1.62 -15.12
CA SER A 32 -20.13 -0.97 -16.45
C SER A 32 -18.74 -0.59 -16.92
N ALA A 33 -18.50 -0.59 -18.23
CA ALA A 33 -17.24 -0.11 -18.80
C ALA A 33 -17.01 1.37 -18.48
N MET A 34 -15.83 1.70 -17.98
CA MET A 34 -15.43 3.07 -17.65
C MET A 34 -14.78 3.75 -18.84
N ARG A 35 -14.96 5.06 -18.95
CA ARG A 35 -14.35 5.88 -20.01
C ARG A 35 -13.10 6.58 -19.50
N GLY A 36 -12.02 6.51 -20.26
CA GLY A 36 -10.81 7.30 -20.02
C GLY A 36 -11.09 8.79 -20.19
N THR A 37 -10.71 9.60 -19.19
CA THR A 37 -10.90 11.06 -19.20
C THR A 37 -9.57 11.82 -19.25
N GLY A 38 -8.54 11.15 -19.70
CA GLY A 38 -7.20 11.69 -19.92
C GLY A 38 -6.26 11.55 -18.73
N PRO A 39 -5.00 11.95 -18.94
CA PRO A 39 -3.96 11.82 -17.92
C PRO A 39 -4.16 12.81 -16.77
N ARG A 40 -3.69 12.46 -15.58
CA ARG A 40 -3.64 13.32 -14.40
C ARG A 40 -2.33 13.11 -13.65
N ALA A 41 -1.66 14.20 -13.30
CA ALA A 41 -0.50 14.15 -12.45
C ALA A 41 -0.90 13.81 -11.00
N LYS A 42 -0.02 13.09 -10.32
CA LYS A 42 -0.09 12.85 -8.88
C LYS A 42 1.30 13.00 -8.27
N ARG A 43 1.36 13.68 -7.14
CA ARG A 43 2.56 13.80 -6.32
C ARG A 43 2.46 12.84 -5.15
N ILE A 44 3.54 12.11 -4.90
CA ILE A 44 3.67 11.20 -3.75
C ILE A 44 5.02 11.41 -3.09
N LEU A 45 5.07 11.22 -1.78
CA LEU A 45 6.29 11.16 -1.00
C LEU A 45 6.83 9.73 -1.01
N THR A 46 8.08 9.58 -1.43
CA THR A 46 8.81 8.31 -1.47
C THR A 46 10.08 8.37 -0.62
N MET A 47 10.79 7.26 -0.48
CA MET A 47 12.11 7.25 0.18
C MET A 47 13.20 8.01 -0.61
N LEU A 48 12.93 8.39 -1.85
CA LEU A 48 13.79 9.24 -2.67
C LEU A 48 13.38 10.72 -2.65
N GLY A 49 12.39 11.08 -1.82
CA GLY A 49 11.77 12.38 -1.78
C GLY A 49 10.43 12.45 -2.53
N GLU A 50 10.01 13.66 -2.88
CA GLU A 50 8.77 13.85 -3.64
C GLU A 50 8.93 13.42 -5.10
N VAL A 51 8.00 12.59 -5.56
CA VAL A 51 7.92 12.10 -6.94
C VAL A 51 6.58 12.50 -7.53
N THR A 52 6.62 13.07 -8.74
CA THR A 52 5.41 13.36 -9.51
C THR A 52 5.34 12.40 -10.70
N TYR A 53 4.23 11.71 -10.84
CA TYR A 53 3.99 10.83 -11.99
C TYR A 53 2.62 11.09 -12.61
N THR A 54 2.45 10.71 -13.87
CA THR A 54 1.22 10.84 -14.64
C THR A 54 0.50 9.50 -14.71
N ARG A 55 -0.81 9.51 -14.47
CA ARG A 55 -1.67 8.32 -14.47
C ARG A 55 -2.93 8.56 -15.29
N SER A 56 -3.51 7.50 -15.85
CA SER A 56 -4.77 7.54 -16.56
C SER A 56 -5.95 7.61 -15.59
N ARG A 57 -6.89 8.50 -15.87
CA ARG A 57 -8.13 8.65 -15.10
C ARG A 57 -9.28 8.05 -15.87
N TYR A 58 -10.08 7.22 -15.20
CA TYR A 58 -11.31 6.63 -15.72
C TYR A 58 -12.51 7.11 -14.93
N ARG A 59 -13.63 7.33 -15.64
CA ARG A 59 -14.91 7.70 -15.02
C ARG A 59 -16.02 6.80 -15.54
N CYS A 60 -16.84 6.28 -14.62
CA CYS A 60 -18.01 5.51 -14.97
C CYS A 60 -19.12 6.42 -15.52
N PRO A 61 -19.72 6.12 -16.68
CA PRO A 61 -20.84 6.89 -17.22
C PRO A 61 -22.12 6.71 -16.40
N SER A 62 -22.30 5.55 -15.79
CA SER A 62 -23.50 5.17 -15.01
C SER A 62 -23.48 5.74 -13.60
N CYS A 63 -22.56 5.28 -12.73
CA CYS A 63 -22.52 5.67 -11.31
C CYS A 63 -21.57 6.84 -11.00
N LYS A 64 -20.88 7.39 -12.01
CA LYS A 64 -19.92 8.51 -11.88
C LYS A 64 -18.66 8.20 -11.06
N ALA A 65 -18.47 6.98 -10.61
CA ALA A 65 -17.25 6.55 -9.91
C ALA A 65 -15.98 6.88 -10.72
N VAL A 66 -14.91 7.22 -10.01
CA VAL A 66 -13.60 7.54 -10.60
C VAL A 66 -12.60 6.49 -10.16
N ARG A 67 -11.76 6.05 -11.10
CA ARG A 67 -10.71 5.06 -10.85
C ARG A 67 -9.40 5.50 -11.50
N TYR A 68 -8.30 5.14 -10.86
CA TYR A 68 -6.94 5.36 -11.33
C TYR A 68 -6.16 4.02 -11.22
N PRO A 69 -6.16 3.17 -12.26
CA PRO A 69 -5.49 1.88 -12.20
C PRO A 69 -4.00 1.98 -11.80
N GLY A 70 -3.30 3.02 -12.25
CA GLY A 70 -1.91 3.25 -11.85
C GLY A 70 -1.72 3.46 -10.34
N ASP A 71 -2.70 4.03 -9.62
CA ASP A 71 -2.63 4.16 -8.16
C ASP A 71 -2.75 2.80 -7.46
N GLU A 72 -3.52 1.89 -8.05
CA GLU A 72 -3.69 0.54 -7.51
C GLU A 72 -2.41 -0.28 -7.69
N VAL A 73 -1.78 -0.18 -8.86
CA VAL A 73 -0.49 -0.85 -9.15
C VAL A 73 0.61 -0.40 -8.17
N PHE A 74 0.64 0.88 -7.83
CA PHE A 74 1.65 1.44 -6.92
C PHE A 74 1.23 1.44 -5.45
N ASP A 75 0.06 0.89 -5.13
CA ASP A 75 -0.52 0.89 -3.78
C ASP A 75 -0.53 2.29 -3.14
N VAL A 76 -1.02 3.28 -3.91
CA VAL A 76 -1.14 4.68 -3.46
C VAL A 76 -2.57 5.22 -3.61
N VAL A 77 -3.56 4.34 -3.60
CA VAL A 77 -4.98 4.72 -3.64
C VAL A 77 -5.31 5.54 -2.39
N LYS A 78 -5.93 6.71 -2.59
CA LYS A 78 -6.32 7.64 -1.52
C LYS A 78 -5.18 8.12 -0.59
N THR A 79 -3.93 7.86 -0.93
CA THR A 79 -2.77 8.34 -0.18
C THR A 79 -1.76 9.02 -1.09
N SER A 80 -0.97 9.93 -0.52
CA SER A 80 0.19 10.55 -1.17
C SER A 80 1.51 10.06 -0.56
N ARG A 81 1.51 8.91 0.11
CA ARG A 81 2.68 8.28 0.72
C ARG A 81 2.92 6.93 0.08
N SER A 82 4.15 6.68 -0.40
CA SER A 82 4.51 5.38 -0.98
C SER A 82 4.44 4.25 0.07
N PRO A 83 4.29 2.98 -0.34
CA PRO A 83 4.29 1.85 0.57
C PRO A 83 5.53 1.80 1.48
N ALA A 84 6.70 2.15 0.93
CA ALA A 84 7.95 2.16 1.69
C ALA A 84 7.94 3.21 2.81
N VAL A 85 7.47 4.45 2.52
CA VAL A 85 7.32 5.50 3.55
C VAL A 85 6.32 5.05 4.61
N ARG A 86 5.16 4.54 4.22
CA ARG A 86 4.14 4.06 5.18
C ARG A 86 4.67 2.95 6.08
N ARG A 87 5.39 1.98 5.49
CA ARG A 87 5.99 0.87 6.24
C ARG A 87 7.04 1.34 7.25
N GLN A 88 7.93 2.25 6.86
CA GLN A 88 8.95 2.77 7.78
C GLN A 88 8.31 3.59 8.90
N THR A 89 7.36 4.47 8.58
CA THR A 89 6.63 5.25 9.58
C THR A 89 5.93 4.34 10.60
N ALA A 90 5.22 3.31 10.16
CA ALA A 90 4.54 2.40 11.07
C ALA A 90 5.52 1.56 11.92
N ARG A 91 6.67 1.16 11.34
CA ARG A 91 7.70 0.43 12.07
C ARG A 91 8.34 1.26 13.18
N LEU A 92 8.58 2.53 12.94
CA LEU A 92 9.07 3.46 13.96
C LEU A 92 7.98 3.73 15.00
N GLY A 93 6.76 4.09 14.56
CA GLY A 93 5.63 4.38 15.44
C GLY A 93 5.17 3.22 16.34
N ALA A 94 5.62 1.98 16.06
CA ALA A 94 5.44 0.85 16.95
C ALA A 94 6.47 0.80 18.12
N ARG A 95 7.45 1.71 18.13
CA ARG A 95 8.57 1.70 19.07
C ARG A 95 8.75 3.01 19.81
N GLU A 96 8.34 4.12 19.20
CA GLU A 96 8.61 5.47 19.70
C GLU A 96 7.40 6.40 19.49
N PRO A 97 7.33 7.52 20.22
CA PRO A 97 6.29 8.53 20.07
C PRO A 97 6.30 9.16 18.67
N PHE A 98 5.13 9.51 18.13
CA PHE A 98 4.99 10.00 16.76
C PHE A 98 5.74 11.32 16.45
N HIS A 99 6.11 12.11 17.45
CA HIS A 99 6.95 13.28 17.21
C HIS A 99 8.41 12.87 16.92
N GLU A 100 8.94 11.87 17.65
CA GLU A 100 10.26 11.29 17.41
C GLU A 100 10.31 10.59 16.03
N VAL A 101 9.25 9.85 15.67
CA VAL A 101 9.12 9.28 14.31
C VAL A 101 9.29 10.33 13.21
N ALA A 102 8.69 11.51 13.38
CA ALA A 102 8.79 12.58 12.40
C ALA A 102 10.20 13.18 12.32
N GLU A 103 10.87 13.29 13.46
CA GLU A 103 12.25 13.78 13.58
C GLU A 103 13.24 12.77 12.99
N ASP A 104 13.13 11.50 13.33
CA ASP A 104 13.97 10.42 12.82
C ASP A 104 13.86 10.26 11.31
N LEU A 105 12.65 10.30 10.77
CA LEU A 105 12.45 10.22 9.32
C LEU A 105 13.07 11.42 8.59
N LEU A 106 13.04 12.60 9.21
CA LEU A 106 13.70 13.79 8.66
C LEU A 106 15.22 13.67 8.74
N GLU A 107 15.76 13.28 9.89
CA GLU A 107 17.21 13.24 10.13
C GLU A 107 17.88 12.09 9.35
N LEU A 108 17.31 10.88 9.42
CA LEU A 108 17.91 9.69 8.84
C LEU A 108 17.63 9.51 7.36
N ALA A 109 16.48 9.98 6.87
CA ALA A 109 16.02 9.73 5.51
C ALA A 109 15.69 11.02 4.72
N GLY A 110 15.76 12.20 5.32
CA GLY A 110 15.37 13.47 4.69
C GLY A 110 13.87 13.56 4.37
N ILE A 111 13.04 12.72 5.01
CA ILE A 111 11.60 12.64 4.75
C ILE A 111 10.84 13.52 5.71
N ARG A 112 10.16 14.54 5.19
CA ARG A 112 9.31 15.42 5.98
C ARG A 112 7.91 14.83 6.13
N LEU A 113 7.57 14.42 7.35
CA LEU A 113 6.22 14.10 7.77
C LEU A 113 5.83 14.96 8.97
N SER A 114 4.56 15.30 9.10
CA SER A 114 4.06 15.85 10.34
C SER A 114 3.82 14.72 11.35
N ARG A 115 3.89 15.04 12.65
CA ARG A 115 3.49 14.11 13.72
C ARG A 115 2.11 13.49 13.44
N LYS A 116 1.15 14.29 13.00
CA LYS A 116 -0.22 13.84 12.69
C LYS A 116 -0.28 12.90 11.47
N ASP A 117 0.60 13.09 10.47
CA ASP A 117 0.71 12.14 9.36
C ASP A 117 1.33 10.82 9.83
N ALA A 118 2.35 10.87 10.69
CA ALA A 118 2.97 9.67 11.26
C ALA A 118 1.95 8.84 12.05
N GLU A 119 1.18 9.49 12.93
CA GLU A 119 0.09 8.88 13.69
C GLU A 119 -0.93 8.20 12.77
N ARG A 120 -1.50 8.92 11.79
CA ARG A 120 -2.49 8.37 10.86
C ARG A 120 -1.99 7.19 10.05
N ILE A 121 -0.72 7.23 9.64
CA ILE A 121 -0.10 6.15 8.87
C ILE A 121 0.06 4.91 9.77
N ALA A 122 0.56 5.08 10.98
CA ALA A 122 0.77 3.98 11.92
C ALA A 122 -0.55 3.33 12.33
N GLU A 123 -1.54 4.14 12.71
CA GLU A 123 -2.89 3.68 13.06
C GLU A 123 -3.58 2.96 11.89
N GLY A 124 -3.49 3.52 10.67
CA GLY A 124 -4.08 2.90 9.49
C GLY A 124 -3.49 1.53 9.19
N ILE A 125 -2.17 1.38 9.29
CA ILE A 125 -1.50 0.07 9.12
C ILE A 125 -1.86 -0.88 10.27
N GLY A 126 -1.94 -0.38 11.50
CA GLY A 126 -2.38 -1.16 12.65
C GLY A 126 -3.78 -1.75 12.45
N ALA A 127 -4.73 -0.94 12.00
CA ALA A 127 -6.08 -1.38 11.69
C ALA A 127 -6.13 -2.43 10.56
N ASP A 128 -5.35 -2.25 9.49
CA ASP A 128 -5.24 -3.23 8.40
C ASP A 128 -4.68 -4.58 8.88
N ILE A 129 -3.69 -4.55 9.79
CA ILE A 129 -3.13 -5.76 10.40
C ILE A 129 -4.18 -6.46 11.26
N GLU A 130 -4.87 -5.72 12.13
CA GLU A 130 -5.90 -6.26 13.01
C GLU A 130 -7.04 -6.93 12.21
N GLU A 131 -7.51 -6.28 11.14
CA GLU A 131 -8.54 -6.85 10.27
C GLU A 131 -8.07 -8.13 9.56
N ARG A 132 -6.82 -8.15 9.08
CA ARG A 132 -6.23 -9.34 8.47
C ARG A 132 -6.13 -10.49 9.48
N ASP A 133 -5.64 -10.22 10.67
CA ASP A 133 -5.46 -11.22 11.72
C ASP A 133 -6.81 -11.74 12.23
N ALA A 134 -7.85 -10.90 12.25
CA ALA A 134 -9.21 -11.31 12.56
C ALA A 134 -9.77 -12.28 11.50
N ARG A 135 -9.58 -11.97 10.21
CA ARG A 135 -9.97 -12.86 9.11
C ARG A 135 -9.21 -14.19 9.15
N GLU A 136 -7.93 -14.17 9.47
CA GLU A 136 -7.12 -15.38 9.56
C GLU A 136 -7.55 -16.27 10.75
N ARG A 137 -7.80 -15.67 11.91
CA ARG A 137 -8.36 -16.39 13.07
C ARG A 137 -9.70 -17.04 12.74
N GLU A 138 -10.57 -16.36 12.00
CA GLU A 138 -11.84 -16.92 11.57
C GLU A 138 -11.66 -18.10 10.59
N ARG A 139 -10.72 -17.98 9.65
CA ARG A 139 -10.37 -19.09 8.76
C ARG A 139 -9.82 -20.29 9.50
N MET A 140 -8.98 -20.09 10.52
CA MET A 140 -8.39 -21.17 11.33
C MET A 140 -9.43 -21.91 12.18
N ARG A 141 -10.54 -21.26 12.57
CA ARG A 141 -11.64 -21.93 13.31
C ARG A 141 -12.23 -23.14 12.56
N PHE A 142 -12.16 -23.14 11.24
CA PHE A 142 -12.72 -24.18 10.38
C PHE A 142 -11.67 -25.21 9.91
N VAL A 143 -10.42 -25.08 10.33
CA VAL A 143 -9.38 -26.07 10.02
C VAL A 143 -9.47 -27.17 11.08
N PRO A 144 -9.79 -28.45 10.70
CA PRO A 144 -9.76 -29.55 11.65
C PRO A 144 -8.36 -29.67 12.25
N ALA A 145 -8.29 -29.90 13.56
CA ALA A 145 -7.01 -30.17 14.21
C ALA A 145 -6.34 -31.38 13.53
N PRO A 146 -5.03 -31.30 13.22
CA PRO A 146 -4.35 -32.47 12.67
C PRO A 146 -4.48 -33.64 13.67
N PRO A 147 -4.65 -34.89 13.18
CA PRO A 147 -4.76 -36.04 14.04
C PRO A 147 -3.54 -36.10 14.96
N LEU A 148 -3.80 -36.28 16.25
CA LEU A 148 -2.72 -36.46 17.24
C LEU A 148 -1.88 -37.67 16.81
N GLU A 149 -0.62 -37.46 16.47
CA GLU A 149 0.30 -38.54 16.23
C GLU A 149 0.40 -39.35 17.53
N THR A 150 -0.05 -40.61 17.49
CA THR A 150 0.18 -41.53 18.61
C THR A 150 1.67 -41.69 18.81
N PRO A 151 2.19 -41.51 20.02
CA PRO A 151 3.63 -41.68 20.28
C PRO A 151 4.05 -43.08 19.85
N LYS A 152 5.03 -43.18 18.95
CA LYS A 152 5.60 -44.46 18.53
C LYS A 152 6.21 -45.10 19.78
N THR A 153 5.63 -46.24 20.18
CA THR A 153 6.13 -47.06 21.27
C THR A 153 7.61 -47.40 20.98
N ILE A 154 8.53 -46.91 21.76
CA ILE A 154 9.93 -47.30 21.68
C ILE A 154 9.99 -48.70 22.25
N VAL A 155 10.05 -49.69 21.37
CA VAL A 155 10.36 -51.08 21.80
C VAL A 155 11.82 -51.14 22.16
N SER A 156 12.12 -51.17 23.47
CA SER A 156 13.46 -51.45 23.93
C SER A 156 13.80 -52.92 23.67
N VAL A 157 14.71 -53.14 22.76
CA VAL A 157 15.31 -54.46 22.53
C VAL A 157 16.35 -54.66 23.66
N ARG A 158 16.14 -55.69 24.49
CA ARG A 158 17.14 -56.22 25.44
C ARG A 158 18.17 -57.03 24.70
#